data_acbb1b5a4503da8559759d80ccf5ecad
#
_entry.id   acbb1b5a4503da8559759d80ccf5ecad
#
_cell.length_a   1.000
_cell.length_b   1.000
_cell.length_c   1.000
_cell.angle_alpha   90.00
_cell.angle_beta   90.00
_cell.angle_gamma   90.00
#
_symmetry.space_group_name_H-M   'P 1'
#
loop_
_entity.id
_entity.type
_entity.pdbx_description
1 polymer ?
#
loop_
_entity_poly.entity_id
_entity_poly.type
_entity_poly.pdbx_seq_one_letter_code
_entity_poly.pdbx_strand_id
1 'polypeptide(L)'
;MQRRLFFRNAAGLFLAPAAMQFAGTASAATPAVSPIELPPAEDIISSFGWVTDIHYTTAPTHTIPAEDSIRVYSHSLAKLHQAIDVFNTRKLDFAIELGDFKDCTKTVDRELTIGFLQTVESAFRRYQGDRYHVMGNHDFDQISLGDYLANTNNAGDADGKTYYAFVKNGVKYIVLDACFNNDEGEHYSLGKLDWQVAIVPKMEMEWFRKELATGKEPVVFCHQLVNTWDEKTQNIPHAFFVQNAAEVVDAMEKSGRVLAFICGHFHKGAYSEHNGIHYIVNQGLVERPLPHNGAYRQEPQPLR
;
A
#
# COMPACT_ATOMS: atom_id res chain seq x y z
N MET A 1 -14.51 19.45 -16.69
CA MET A 1 -13.81 18.36 -17.35
C MET A 1 -13.51 17.33 -16.26
N GLN A 2 -14.20 16.20 -16.21
CA GLN A 2 -13.95 15.17 -15.19
C GLN A 2 -12.60 14.56 -15.50
N ARG A 3 -11.62 14.77 -14.60
CA ARG A 3 -10.33 14.09 -14.67
C ARG A 3 -10.56 12.64 -14.29
N ARG A 4 -10.22 11.71 -15.17
CA ARG A 4 -10.23 10.27 -14.88
C ARG A 4 -8.90 9.88 -14.26
N LEU A 5 -8.92 9.37 -13.04
CA LEU A 5 -7.78 8.72 -12.42
C LEU A 5 -7.61 7.31 -12.98
N PHE A 6 -6.41 6.99 -13.43
CA PHE A 6 -6.05 5.65 -13.86
C PHE A 6 -4.98 5.10 -12.92
N PHE A 7 -5.34 4.13 -12.11
CA PHE A 7 -4.40 3.43 -11.24
C PHE A 7 -4.00 2.10 -11.85
N ARG A 8 -2.72 1.83 -11.87
CA ARG A 8 -2.16 0.57 -12.35
C ARG A 8 -1.07 0.11 -11.39
N ASN A 9 -1.24 -1.04 -10.77
CA ASN A 9 -0.18 -1.66 -9.98
C ASN A 9 0.54 -2.76 -10.79
N ALA A 10 1.66 -3.27 -10.29
CA ALA A 10 2.43 -4.33 -10.95
C ALA A 10 1.66 -5.65 -11.02
N ALA A 11 0.69 -5.82 -10.17
CA ALA A 11 -0.10 -7.02 -10.04
C ALA A 11 -1.49 -6.92 -10.70
N GLY A 12 -1.90 -5.75 -11.16
CA GLY A 12 -3.20 -5.57 -11.82
C GLY A 12 -3.48 -4.13 -12.22
N LEU A 13 -4.44 -3.97 -13.07
CA LEU A 13 -4.96 -2.69 -13.51
C LEU A 13 -6.32 -2.48 -12.86
N PHE A 14 -6.44 -1.49 -11.97
CA PHE A 14 -7.73 -1.08 -11.46
C PHE A 14 -8.27 0.07 -12.32
N LEU A 15 -9.41 -0.15 -12.95
CA LEU A 15 -10.26 0.92 -13.44
C LEU A 15 -11.32 1.18 -12.38
N ALA A 16 -11.45 2.42 -11.96
CA ALA A 16 -12.67 2.85 -11.30
C ALA A 16 -13.78 2.86 -12.38
N PRO A 17 -14.75 1.93 -12.32
CA PRO A 17 -15.83 1.95 -13.30
C PRO A 17 -16.83 3.04 -12.93
N ALA A 18 -17.21 3.82 -13.92
CA ALA A 18 -18.50 4.48 -13.86
C ALA A 18 -19.57 3.37 -13.90
N ALA A 19 -20.26 3.16 -12.77
CA ALA A 19 -21.46 2.35 -12.60
C ALA A 19 -21.42 0.91 -13.18
N MET A 20 -21.22 -0.11 -12.32
CA MET A 20 -21.62 -1.48 -12.61
C MET A 20 -23.04 -1.72 -12.07
N GLN A 21 -23.99 -1.96 -12.96
CA GLN A 21 -25.29 -2.53 -12.63
C GLN A 21 -25.15 -4.05 -12.52
N PHE A 22 -25.58 -4.62 -11.39
CA PHE A 22 -25.66 -6.07 -11.18
C PHE A 22 -26.87 -6.63 -11.89
N ALA A 23 -26.69 -7.62 -12.76
CA ALA A 23 -27.74 -8.54 -13.23
C ALA A 23 -27.25 -9.98 -13.06
N GLY A 24 -28.17 -10.83 -12.56
CA GLY A 24 -27.90 -12.15 -11.99
C GLY A 24 -27.51 -13.24 -12.99
N THR A 25 -26.95 -14.27 -12.38
CA THR A 25 -26.78 -15.70 -12.75
C THR A 25 -26.98 -16.14 -14.19
N ALA A 26 -25.87 -16.42 -14.88
CA ALA A 26 -25.76 -17.49 -15.87
C ALA A 26 -24.28 -17.86 -16.01
N SER A 27 -23.97 -19.17 -15.96
CA SER A 27 -22.67 -19.72 -16.31
C SER A 27 -22.31 -19.30 -17.74
N ALA A 28 -21.37 -18.39 -17.88
CA ALA A 28 -20.85 -17.96 -19.17
C ALA A 28 -19.33 -17.92 -19.10
N ALA A 29 -18.70 -18.31 -20.21
CA ALA A 29 -17.26 -18.24 -20.46
C ALA A 29 -16.68 -16.91 -19.96
N THR A 30 -15.55 -16.97 -19.26
CA THR A 30 -14.80 -15.81 -18.76
C THR A 30 -14.66 -14.77 -19.85
N PRO A 31 -15.26 -13.57 -19.73
CA PRO A 31 -15.06 -12.56 -20.76
C PRO A 31 -13.59 -12.18 -20.79
N ALA A 32 -13.00 -12.18 -21.98
CA ALA A 32 -11.67 -11.65 -22.19
C ALA A 32 -11.68 -10.20 -21.72
N VAL A 33 -10.88 -9.90 -20.67
CA VAL A 33 -10.72 -8.52 -20.19
C VAL A 33 -10.15 -7.72 -21.34
N SER A 34 -10.94 -6.80 -21.90
CA SER A 34 -10.46 -5.89 -22.93
C SER A 34 -9.22 -5.15 -22.43
N PRO A 35 -8.18 -5.01 -23.26
CA PRO A 35 -7.02 -4.22 -22.84
C PRO A 35 -7.52 -2.81 -22.48
N ILE A 36 -7.17 -2.35 -21.28
CA ILE A 36 -7.53 -1.01 -20.86
C ILE A 36 -6.68 -0.04 -21.67
N GLU A 37 -7.34 0.80 -22.44
CA GLU A 37 -6.69 1.89 -23.15
C GLU A 37 -6.20 2.90 -22.11
N LEU A 38 -4.88 3.10 -22.07
CA LEU A 38 -4.30 4.19 -21.30
C LEU A 38 -4.64 5.51 -21.98
N PRO A 39 -4.77 6.61 -21.20
CA PRO A 39 -4.88 7.93 -21.80
C PRO A 39 -3.66 8.23 -22.66
N PRO A 40 -3.76 9.12 -23.65
CA PRO A 40 -2.60 9.64 -24.37
C PRO A 40 -1.50 10.09 -23.43
N ALA A 41 -0.23 9.88 -23.79
CA ALA A 41 0.91 10.18 -22.92
C ALA A 41 0.95 11.65 -22.48
N GLU A 42 0.48 12.56 -23.33
CA GLU A 42 0.35 13.99 -23.06
C GLU A 42 -0.70 14.35 -22.02
N ASP A 43 -1.64 13.45 -21.74
CA ASP A 43 -2.67 13.63 -20.72
C ASP A 43 -2.25 13.07 -19.34
N ILE A 44 -1.13 12.35 -19.28
CA ILE A 44 -0.59 11.80 -18.03
C ILE A 44 0.25 12.86 -17.33
N ILE A 45 -0.22 13.32 -16.16
CA ILE A 45 0.50 14.32 -15.35
C ILE A 45 1.60 13.64 -14.53
N SER A 46 1.29 12.51 -13.91
CA SER A 46 2.25 11.74 -13.10
C SER A 46 1.89 10.27 -13.13
N SER A 47 2.92 9.43 -13.08
CA SER A 47 2.79 7.97 -13.12
C SER A 47 3.68 7.35 -12.04
N PHE A 48 3.17 6.37 -11.32
CA PHE A 48 3.94 5.70 -10.27
C PHE A 48 3.56 4.22 -10.15
N GLY A 49 4.52 3.45 -9.66
CA GLY A 49 4.31 2.07 -9.30
C GLY A 49 4.24 1.90 -7.79
N TRP A 50 3.36 1.02 -7.32
CA TRP A 50 3.33 0.67 -5.91
C TRP A 50 3.26 -0.84 -5.69
N VAL A 51 3.84 -1.26 -4.59
CA VAL A 51 3.78 -2.61 -4.03
C VAL A 51 3.46 -2.51 -2.55
N THR A 52 2.96 -3.56 -1.95
CA THR A 52 2.63 -3.61 -0.52
C THR A 52 2.73 -5.03 0.00
N ASP A 53 2.90 -5.19 1.30
CA ASP A 53 2.80 -6.47 1.98
C ASP A 53 3.68 -7.54 1.30
N ILE A 54 4.94 -7.22 1.13
CA ILE A 54 5.94 -8.10 0.52
C ILE A 54 6.33 -9.19 1.51
N HIS A 55 6.37 -8.86 2.81
CA HIS A 55 6.65 -9.77 3.92
C HIS A 55 7.86 -10.66 3.67
N TYR A 56 8.96 -10.10 3.16
CA TYR A 56 10.12 -10.94 2.88
C TYR A 56 10.72 -11.56 4.13
N THR A 57 10.80 -12.88 4.12
CA THR A 57 11.42 -13.72 5.15
C THR A 57 11.81 -15.05 4.56
N THR A 58 12.59 -15.85 5.29
CA THR A 58 12.90 -17.26 4.97
C THR A 58 11.94 -18.24 5.65
N ALA A 59 10.86 -17.76 6.26
CA ALA A 59 9.85 -18.62 6.86
C ALA A 59 9.13 -19.49 5.80
N PRO A 60 8.62 -20.67 6.17
CA PRO A 60 7.83 -21.50 5.26
C PRO A 60 6.50 -20.82 4.93
N THR A 61 5.90 -21.20 3.80
CA THR A 61 4.54 -20.78 3.42
C THR A 61 3.59 -20.90 4.60
N HIS A 62 2.81 -19.86 4.83
CA HIS A 62 1.87 -19.77 5.94
C HIS A 62 0.45 -19.61 5.41
N THR A 63 -0.45 -20.47 5.89
CA THR A 63 -1.88 -20.41 5.56
C THR A 63 -2.64 -19.89 6.77
N ILE A 64 -3.48 -18.88 6.57
CA ILE A 64 -4.36 -18.30 7.59
C ILE A 64 -5.82 -18.55 7.14
N PRO A 65 -6.42 -19.69 7.51
CA PRO A 65 -7.74 -20.09 7.01
C PRO A 65 -8.84 -19.08 7.35
N ALA A 66 -8.76 -18.43 8.52
CA ALA A 66 -9.73 -17.42 8.94
C ALA A 66 -9.75 -16.19 8.02
N GLU A 67 -8.65 -15.90 7.37
CA GLU A 67 -8.49 -14.78 6.44
C GLU A 67 -8.55 -15.23 4.98
N ASP A 68 -8.68 -16.54 4.71
CA ASP A 68 -8.53 -17.09 3.35
C ASP A 68 -7.23 -16.58 2.67
N SER A 69 -6.14 -16.58 3.42
CA SER A 69 -4.84 -16.03 3.06
C SER A 69 -3.79 -17.14 2.96
N ILE A 70 -2.92 -17.05 1.95
CA ILE A 70 -1.77 -17.95 1.78
C ILE A 70 -0.54 -17.09 1.52
N ARG A 71 0.28 -16.88 2.55
CA ARG A 71 1.53 -16.12 2.45
C ARG A 71 2.64 -17.01 1.90
N VAL A 72 3.08 -16.78 0.67
CA VAL A 72 4.12 -17.54 -0.01
C VAL A 72 5.42 -16.75 -0.02
N TYR A 73 6.08 -16.70 1.12
CA TYR A 73 7.29 -15.90 1.35
C TYR A 73 8.41 -16.17 0.35
N SER A 74 8.60 -17.43 -0.07
CA SER A 74 9.62 -17.80 -1.04
C SER A 74 9.47 -17.17 -2.42
N HIS A 75 8.27 -16.64 -2.73
CA HIS A 75 7.99 -15.96 -3.99
C HIS A 75 8.06 -14.43 -3.89
N SER A 76 8.20 -13.86 -2.69
CA SER A 76 8.16 -12.41 -2.48
C SER A 76 9.16 -11.64 -3.32
N LEU A 77 10.45 -12.05 -3.29
CA LEU A 77 11.48 -11.38 -4.11
C LEU A 77 11.25 -11.51 -5.60
N ALA A 78 10.83 -12.68 -6.08
CA ALA A 78 10.59 -12.89 -7.50
C ALA A 78 9.45 -11.98 -8.01
N LYS A 79 8.38 -11.83 -7.22
CA LYS A 79 7.28 -10.93 -7.53
C LYS A 79 7.70 -9.46 -7.47
N LEU A 80 8.49 -9.08 -6.46
CA LEU A 80 9.04 -7.74 -6.37
C LEU A 80 9.91 -7.40 -7.58
N HIS A 81 10.79 -8.31 -8.00
CA HIS A 81 11.61 -8.13 -9.20
C HIS A 81 10.76 -7.92 -10.45
N GLN A 82 9.70 -8.72 -10.64
CA GLN A 82 8.79 -8.54 -11.77
C GLN A 82 8.09 -7.18 -11.73
N ALA A 83 7.67 -6.73 -10.54
CA ALA A 83 7.07 -5.41 -10.38
C ALA A 83 8.06 -4.30 -10.78
N ILE A 84 9.28 -4.35 -10.28
CA ILE A 84 10.33 -3.37 -10.57
C ILE A 84 10.71 -3.36 -12.04
N ASP A 85 10.81 -4.52 -12.68
CA ASP A 85 11.10 -4.62 -14.11
C ASP A 85 9.99 -3.94 -14.96
N VAL A 86 8.72 -4.08 -14.55
CA VAL A 86 7.59 -3.36 -15.16
C VAL A 86 7.70 -1.86 -14.93
N PHE A 87 8.03 -1.41 -13.70
CA PHE A 87 8.17 0.01 -13.39
C PHE A 87 9.28 0.66 -14.21
N ASN A 88 10.44 0.01 -14.32
CA ASN A 88 11.58 0.48 -15.11
C ASN A 88 11.23 0.51 -16.62
N THR A 89 10.60 -0.55 -17.14
CA THR A 89 10.20 -0.62 -18.56
C THR A 89 9.23 0.49 -18.93
N ARG A 90 8.33 0.85 -18.00
CA ARG A 90 7.36 1.93 -18.21
C ARG A 90 7.90 3.31 -17.90
N LYS A 91 9.10 3.40 -17.35
CA LYS A 91 9.74 4.66 -16.96
C LYS A 91 8.81 5.51 -16.08
N LEU A 92 8.24 4.87 -15.05
CA LEU A 92 7.39 5.57 -14.09
C LEU A 92 8.16 6.66 -13.36
N ASP A 93 7.49 7.71 -12.90
CA ASP A 93 8.13 8.84 -12.24
C ASP A 93 8.74 8.50 -10.88
N PHE A 94 8.12 7.53 -10.17
CA PHE A 94 8.63 7.00 -8.91
C PHE A 94 8.03 5.62 -8.59
N ALA A 95 8.63 4.95 -7.63
CA ALA A 95 8.08 3.74 -7.01
C ALA A 95 7.86 3.97 -5.52
N ILE A 96 6.81 3.37 -4.96
CA ILE A 96 6.50 3.40 -3.53
C ILE A 96 6.11 2.01 -3.05
N GLU A 97 6.66 1.60 -1.91
CA GLU A 97 6.17 0.44 -1.17
C GLU A 97 5.32 0.93 0.01
N LEU A 98 4.22 0.22 0.28
CA LEU A 98 3.17 0.69 1.18
C LEU A 98 3.19 -0.02 2.54
N GLY A 99 4.36 -0.48 2.99
CA GLY A 99 4.55 -1.12 4.28
C GLY A 99 4.47 -2.65 4.25
N ASP A 100 4.82 -3.25 5.38
CA ASP A 100 5.01 -4.68 5.54
C ASP A 100 6.02 -5.23 4.51
N PHE A 101 7.15 -4.53 4.45
CA PHE A 101 8.22 -4.77 3.50
C PHE A 101 8.96 -6.07 3.79
N LYS A 102 9.24 -6.33 5.07
CA LYS A 102 9.82 -7.57 5.57
C LYS A 102 8.92 -8.21 6.64
N ASP A 103 9.19 -9.45 6.95
CA ASP A 103 8.62 -10.19 8.07
C ASP A 103 9.76 -10.67 8.98
N CYS A 104 9.46 -11.47 9.99
CA CYS A 104 10.43 -12.07 10.89
C CYS A 104 10.32 -13.60 10.91
N THR A 105 11.15 -14.25 11.69
CA THR A 105 11.04 -15.68 12.02
C THR A 105 10.40 -15.87 13.39
N LYS A 106 9.91 -17.09 13.69
CA LYS A 106 9.33 -17.40 15.00
C LYS A 106 10.31 -17.24 16.16
N THR A 107 11.59 -17.49 15.90
CA THR A 107 12.66 -17.26 16.87
C THR A 107 13.11 -15.82 16.74
N VAL A 108 13.20 -15.11 17.87
CA VAL A 108 13.68 -13.74 17.87
C VAL A 108 15.15 -13.71 17.46
N ASP A 109 15.40 -13.09 16.32
CA ASP A 109 16.75 -12.88 15.78
C ASP A 109 16.79 -11.53 15.05
N ARG A 110 17.26 -10.50 15.76
CA ARG A 110 17.32 -9.14 15.24
C ARG A 110 18.26 -9.02 14.04
N GLU A 111 19.41 -9.69 14.07
CA GLU A 111 20.41 -9.57 12.99
C GLU A 111 19.88 -10.24 11.72
N LEU A 112 19.27 -11.41 11.85
CA LEU A 112 18.62 -12.09 10.73
C LEU A 112 17.49 -11.25 10.15
N THR A 113 16.68 -10.63 11.00
CA THR A 113 15.57 -9.77 10.57
C THR A 113 16.06 -8.50 9.87
N ILE A 114 17.15 -7.89 10.31
CA ILE A 114 17.83 -6.81 9.57
C ILE A 114 18.35 -7.34 8.22
N GLY A 115 18.88 -8.54 8.15
CA GLY A 115 19.29 -9.18 6.89
C GLY A 115 18.14 -9.35 5.89
N PHE A 116 16.92 -9.63 6.37
CA PHE A 116 15.72 -9.65 5.52
C PHE A 116 15.40 -8.28 4.97
N LEU A 117 15.42 -7.24 5.82
CA LEU A 117 15.21 -5.87 5.40
C LEU A 117 16.22 -5.42 4.34
N GLN A 118 17.52 -5.69 4.57
CA GLN A 118 18.58 -5.37 3.61
C GLN A 118 18.40 -6.09 2.28
N THR A 119 17.94 -7.33 2.31
CA THR A 119 17.70 -8.14 1.11
C THR A 119 16.57 -7.59 0.26
N VAL A 120 15.41 -7.31 0.87
CA VAL A 120 14.26 -6.79 0.15
C VAL A 120 14.51 -5.34 -0.32
N GLU A 121 15.20 -4.52 0.47
CA GLU A 121 15.62 -3.18 0.09
C GLU A 121 16.58 -3.22 -1.11
N SER A 122 17.53 -4.14 -1.13
CA SER A 122 18.42 -4.33 -2.29
C SER A 122 17.64 -4.68 -3.57
N ALA A 123 16.58 -5.48 -3.45
CA ALA A 123 15.70 -5.79 -4.57
C ALA A 123 14.91 -4.54 -5.03
N PHE A 124 14.38 -3.75 -4.10
CA PHE A 124 13.63 -2.54 -4.43
C PHE A 124 14.52 -1.45 -5.06
N ARG A 125 15.78 -1.36 -4.65
CA ARG A 125 16.80 -0.47 -5.23
C ARG A 125 17.08 -0.71 -6.71
N ARG A 126 16.65 -1.81 -7.30
CA ARG A 126 16.74 -2.03 -8.76
C ARG A 126 15.83 -1.09 -9.57
N TYR A 127 14.86 -0.45 -8.94
CA TYR A 127 14.13 0.64 -9.57
C TYR A 127 15.06 1.86 -9.78
N GLN A 128 15.03 2.41 -11.00
CA GLN A 128 16.01 3.42 -11.45
C GLN A 128 15.61 4.87 -11.15
N GLY A 129 14.54 5.07 -10.38
CA GLY A 129 14.04 6.39 -10.00
C GLY A 129 13.97 6.58 -8.48
N ASP A 130 13.24 7.63 -8.06
CA ASP A 130 12.97 7.88 -6.65
C ASP A 130 12.13 6.76 -6.06
N ARG A 131 12.49 6.33 -4.86
CA ARG A 131 11.81 5.28 -4.10
C ARG A 131 11.34 5.84 -2.78
N TYR A 132 10.11 5.47 -2.42
CA TYR A 132 9.46 5.92 -1.20
C TYR A 132 8.99 4.73 -0.38
N HIS A 133 9.00 4.89 0.94
CA HIS A 133 8.58 3.87 1.89
C HIS A 133 7.45 4.39 2.78
N VAL A 134 6.45 3.56 3.00
CA VAL A 134 5.42 3.73 4.01
C VAL A 134 5.67 2.72 5.13
N MET A 135 5.45 3.09 6.38
CA MET A 135 5.66 2.19 7.51
C MET A 135 4.49 1.22 7.67
N GLY A 136 4.77 -0.10 7.69
CA GLY A 136 3.83 -1.15 8.04
C GLY A 136 4.14 -1.77 9.40
N ASN A 137 3.17 -2.47 10.00
CA ASN A 137 3.34 -3.00 11.36
C ASN A 137 4.40 -4.09 11.45
N HIS A 138 4.52 -4.97 10.44
CA HIS A 138 5.54 -6.00 10.41
C HIS A 138 6.97 -5.46 10.21
N ASP A 139 7.12 -4.20 9.78
CA ASP A 139 8.43 -3.58 9.63
C ASP A 139 9.16 -3.41 10.97
N PHE A 140 8.41 -3.45 12.07
CA PHE A 140 8.93 -3.31 13.43
C PHE A 140 8.95 -4.63 14.22
N ASP A 141 8.66 -5.74 13.59
CA ASP A 141 8.88 -7.06 14.18
C ASP A 141 10.37 -7.26 14.44
N GLN A 142 10.76 -7.46 15.70
CA GLN A 142 12.12 -7.76 16.17
C GLN A 142 13.18 -6.69 15.90
N ILE A 143 12.88 -5.60 15.21
CA ILE A 143 13.80 -4.48 14.96
C ILE A 143 13.19 -3.15 15.42
N SER A 144 14.06 -2.18 15.67
CA SER A 144 13.65 -0.83 16.04
C SER A 144 13.40 0.06 14.83
N LEU A 145 12.72 1.19 15.04
CA LEU A 145 12.62 2.24 14.01
C LEU A 145 14.01 2.69 13.54
N GLY A 146 14.96 2.85 14.46
CA GLY A 146 16.33 3.20 14.10
C GLY A 146 17.01 2.16 13.20
N ASP A 147 16.74 0.85 13.43
CA ASP A 147 17.23 -0.21 12.55
C ASP A 147 16.63 -0.13 11.16
N TYR A 148 15.31 0.12 11.08
CA TYR A 148 14.61 0.26 9.80
C TYR A 148 15.18 1.43 9.01
N LEU A 149 15.24 2.62 9.58
CA LEU A 149 15.76 3.83 8.93
C LEU A 149 17.23 3.71 8.50
N ALA A 150 18.05 3.02 9.30
CA ALA A 150 19.46 2.80 8.95
C ALA A 150 19.67 1.82 7.78
N ASN A 151 18.68 1.00 7.44
CA ASN A 151 18.78 -0.07 6.44
C ASN A 151 17.89 0.14 5.22
N THR A 152 17.11 1.22 5.16
CA THR A 152 16.30 1.62 4.02
C THR A 152 16.79 2.93 3.41
N ASN A 153 16.42 3.22 2.17
CA ASN A 153 16.72 4.48 1.50
C ASN A 153 15.44 5.08 0.94
N ASN A 154 14.87 5.99 1.68
CA ASN A 154 13.63 6.67 1.36
C ASN A 154 13.89 8.06 0.78
N ALA A 155 13.47 8.32 -0.46
CA ALA A 155 13.61 9.64 -1.09
C ALA A 155 12.77 10.74 -0.40
N GLY A 156 11.78 10.34 0.41
CA GLY A 156 10.96 11.24 1.23
C GLY A 156 11.51 11.49 2.62
N ASP A 157 12.61 10.81 3.01
CA ASP A 157 13.22 11.00 4.33
C ASP A 157 13.82 12.40 4.44
N ALA A 158 13.15 13.22 5.23
CA ALA A 158 13.67 14.49 5.67
C ALA A 158 13.73 14.46 7.22
N ASP A 159 14.92 14.44 7.76
CA ASP A 159 15.15 14.51 9.22
C ASP A 159 14.71 13.26 10.01
N GLY A 160 14.70 12.06 9.40
CA GLY A 160 14.36 10.80 10.10
C GLY A 160 12.88 10.66 10.43
N LYS A 161 11.99 11.40 9.76
CA LYS A 161 10.55 11.28 9.93
C LYS A 161 9.99 10.13 9.10
N THR A 162 8.98 9.44 9.65
CA THR A 162 8.29 8.34 9.01
C THR A 162 7.08 8.78 8.19
N TYR A 163 6.57 10.00 8.44
CA TYR A 163 5.52 10.65 7.66
C TYR A 163 6.07 11.92 6.98
N TYR A 164 5.70 12.13 5.73
CA TYR A 164 6.25 13.20 4.90
C TYR A 164 5.36 13.50 3.70
N ALA A 165 5.67 14.59 3.00
CA ALA A 165 5.03 14.93 1.72
C ALA A 165 6.09 15.27 0.67
N PHE A 166 5.78 14.95 -0.57
CA PHE A 166 6.62 15.32 -1.71
C PHE A 166 5.77 15.75 -2.91
N VAL A 167 6.40 16.39 -3.87
CA VAL A 167 5.76 16.82 -5.12
C VAL A 167 6.48 16.19 -6.30
N LYS A 168 5.72 15.55 -7.19
CA LYS A 168 6.23 15.02 -8.44
C LYS A 168 5.34 15.48 -9.58
N ASN A 169 5.93 16.11 -10.58
CA ASN A 169 5.21 16.65 -11.75
C ASN A 169 4.01 17.56 -11.38
N GLY A 170 4.12 18.30 -10.29
CA GLY A 170 3.07 19.21 -9.81
C GLY A 170 1.92 18.52 -9.05
N VAL A 171 1.95 17.20 -8.90
CA VAL A 171 1.04 16.46 -8.02
C VAL A 171 1.68 16.31 -6.65
N LYS A 172 0.90 16.54 -5.59
CA LYS A 172 1.34 16.36 -4.21
C LYS A 172 1.00 14.95 -3.73
N TYR A 173 1.95 14.34 -3.06
CA TYR A 173 1.83 13.04 -2.42
C TYR A 173 2.10 13.20 -0.93
N ILE A 174 1.27 12.60 -0.10
CA ILE A 174 1.36 12.67 1.36
C ILE A 174 1.43 11.23 1.87
N VAL A 175 2.44 10.94 2.66
CA VAL A 175 2.62 9.65 3.33
C VAL A 175 2.32 9.83 4.81
N LEU A 176 1.38 9.02 5.31
CA LEU A 176 1.04 8.91 6.72
C LEU A 176 1.68 7.67 7.31
N ASP A 177 1.98 7.76 8.59
CA ASP A 177 2.44 6.65 9.42
C ASP A 177 1.43 6.42 10.56
N ALA A 178 0.81 5.24 10.57
CA ALA A 178 -0.10 4.87 11.66
C ALA A 178 0.50 3.80 12.58
N CYS A 179 1.80 3.53 12.50
CA CYS A 179 2.49 2.53 13.31
C CYS A 179 2.83 3.06 14.71
N PHE A 180 1.82 3.56 15.42
CA PHE A 180 1.94 4.07 16.79
C PHE A 180 1.00 3.32 17.73
N ASN A 181 1.45 3.11 18.98
CA ASN A 181 0.69 2.46 20.05
C ASN A 181 -0.34 3.39 20.69
N ASN A 182 -0.14 4.70 20.58
CA ASN A 182 -0.97 5.72 21.23
C ASN A 182 -0.86 7.09 20.54
N ASP A 183 -1.74 8.01 20.96
CA ASP A 183 -1.85 9.37 20.43
C ASP A 183 -0.71 10.30 20.89
N GLU A 184 0.06 9.88 21.89
CA GLU A 184 1.23 10.59 22.39
C GLU A 184 2.47 10.40 21.51
N GLY A 185 2.41 9.47 20.53
CA GLY A 185 3.47 9.25 19.55
C GLY A 185 4.46 8.16 19.93
N GLU A 186 4.06 7.17 20.74
CA GLU A 186 4.85 5.97 20.99
C GLU A 186 4.83 5.06 19.76
N HIS A 187 5.90 5.13 18.97
CA HIS A 187 6.03 4.35 17.75
C HIS A 187 6.25 2.85 18.02
N TYR A 188 5.80 2.01 17.12
CA TYR A 188 6.11 0.57 17.12
C TYR A 188 7.62 0.35 17.12
N SER A 189 8.07 -0.64 17.86
CA SER A 189 9.49 -0.95 17.97
C SER A 189 9.74 -2.31 18.60
N LEU A 190 10.68 -3.09 18.05
CA LEU A 190 11.18 -4.36 18.63
C LEU A 190 10.06 -5.36 18.99
N GLY A 191 9.01 -5.45 18.17
CA GLY A 191 7.84 -6.28 18.42
C GLY A 191 6.94 -5.79 19.55
N LYS A 192 7.21 -4.61 20.12
CA LYS A 192 6.32 -3.94 21.08
C LYS A 192 5.26 -3.16 20.31
N LEU A 193 4.26 -3.86 19.87
CA LEU A 193 3.15 -3.32 19.11
C LEU A 193 1.92 -4.21 19.29
N ASP A 194 0.76 -3.61 19.17
CA ASP A 194 -0.47 -4.31 18.91
C ASP A 194 -0.95 -3.85 17.52
N TRP A 195 -0.83 -4.68 16.50
CA TRP A 195 -1.17 -4.34 15.13
C TRP A 195 -2.65 -3.92 14.97
N GLN A 196 -3.51 -4.25 15.95
CA GLN A 196 -4.92 -3.85 15.98
C GLN A 196 -5.13 -2.43 16.54
N VAL A 197 -4.05 -1.78 16.99
CA VAL A 197 -4.08 -0.46 17.64
C VAL A 197 -3.27 0.55 16.81
N ALA A 198 -3.45 0.54 15.49
CA ALA A 198 -2.83 1.55 14.64
C ALA A 198 -3.50 2.92 14.83
N ILE A 199 -2.71 3.99 14.94
CA ILE A 199 -3.23 5.35 15.11
C ILE A 199 -2.32 6.37 14.40
N VAL A 200 -2.90 7.35 13.72
CA VAL A 200 -2.17 8.54 13.26
C VAL A 200 -2.14 9.54 14.42
N PRO A 201 -0.99 9.76 15.08
CA PRO A 201 -0.95 10.51 16.32
C PRO A 201 -1.28 12.00 16.10
N LYS A 202 -1.69 12.67 17.18
CA LYS A 202 -2.16 14.05 17.15
C LYS A 202 -1.17 15.01 16.47
N MET A 203 0.11 14.85 16.73
CA MET A 203 1.17 15.65 16.13
C MET A 203 1.21 15.50 14.61
N GLU A 204 1.05 14.29 14.10
CA GLU A 204 1.00 14.01 12.68
C GLU A 204 -0.31 14.49 12.06
N MET A 205 -1.45 14.33 12.75
CA MET A 205 -2.73 14.88 12.32
C MET A 205 -2.73 16.40 12.17
N GLU A 206 -2.03 17.13 13.06
CA GLU A 206 -1.85 18.57 12.94
C GLU A 206 -1.01 18.93 11.71
N TRP A 207 0.05 18.19 11.43
CA TRP A 207 0.87 18.32 10.24
C TRP A 207 0.07 17.97 8.97
N PHE A 208 -0.66 16.86 8.98
CA PHE A 208 -1.47 16.40 7.86
C PHE A 208 -2.48 17.43 7.40
N ARG A 209 -3.20 18.06 8.35
CA ARG A 209 -4.14 19.15 8.03
C ARG A 209 -3.46 20.35 7.36
N LYS A 210 -2.23 20.68 7.77
CA LYS A 210 -1.43 21.75 7.13
C LYS A 210 -1.03 21.34 5.71
N GLU A 211 -0.62 20.10 5.51
CA GLU A 211 -0.28 19.59 4.19
C GLU A 211 -1.49 19.59 3.24
N LEU A 212 -2.66 19.20 3.73
CA LEU A 212 -3.90 19.23 2.96
C LEU A 212 -4.36 20.65 2.56
N ALA A 213 -3.96 21.67 3.31
CA ALA A 213 -4.29 23.06 3.00
C ALA A 213 -3.54 23.59 1.76
N THR A 214 -2.49 22.91 1.30
CA THR A 214 -1.62 23.33 0.20
C THR A 214 -1.57 22.26 -0.91
N GLY A 215 -1.25 22.70 -2.13
CA GLY A 215 -1.15 21.80 -3.28
C GLY A 215 -2.49 21.57 -3.99
N LYS A 216 -2.42 20.82 -5.09
CA LYS A 216 -3.59 20.46 -5.90
C LYS A 216 -3.81 18.96 -5.81
N GLU A 217 -5.03 18.57 -5.49
CA GLU A 217 -5.54 17.20 -5.61
C GLU A 217 -4.52 16.12 -5.10
N PRO A 218 -4.14 16.14 -3.80
CA PRO A 218 -3.13 15.21 -3.30
C PRO A 218 -3.60 13.75 -3.35
N VAL A 219 -2.62 12.85 -3.49
CA VAL A 219 -2.77 11.42 -3.23
C VAL A 219 -2.17 11.13 -1.86
N VAL A 220 -2.89 10.42 -1.02
CA VAL A 220 -2.48 10.06 0.34
C VAL A 220 -2.16 8.58 0.40
N PHE A 221 -1.04 8.23 1.02
CA PHE A 221 -0.62 6.86 1.28
C PHE A 221 -0.58 6.61 2.79
N CYS A 222 -0.95 5.42 3.19
CA CYS A 222 -0.78 4.86 4.53
C CYS A 222 -0.66 3.34 4.37
N HIS A 223 -0.19 2.63 5.38
CA HIS A 223 -0.27 1.18 5.34
C HIS A 223 -1.66 0.68 5.73
N GLN A 224 -2.18 1.15 6.87
CA GLN A 224 -3.48 0.73 7.39
C GLN A 224 -4.65 1.49 6.75
N LEU A 225 -5.84 0.92 6.85
CA LEU A 225 -7.07 1.43 6.26
C LEU A 225 -7.71 2.54 7.09
N VAL A 226 -8.47 3.42 6.40
CA VAL A 226 -9.29 4.47 7.06
C VAL A 226 -10.76 4.44 6.62
N ASN A 227 -11.09 3.70 5.60
CA ASN A 227 -12.43 3.60 4.97
C ASN A 227 -13.36 2.65 5.76
N THR A 228 -13.70 3.02 6.98
CA THR A 228 -14.44 2.16 7.94
C THR A 228 -15.81 1.70 7.48
N TRP A 229 -16.43 2.34 6.49
CA TRP A 229 -17.68 1.83 5.88
C TRP A 229 -17.49 0.49 5.18
N ASP A 230 -16.26 0.13 4.79
CA ASP A 230 -15.95 -1.13 4.13
C ASP A 230 -15.92 -2.32 5.12
N GLU A 231 -15.94 -2.05 6.41
CA GLU A 231 -16.23 -3.08 7.42
C GLU A 231 -17.54 -3.81 7.13
N LYS A 232 -18.58 -3.06 6.74
CA LYS A 232 -19.90 -3.60 6.44
C LYS A 232 -20.09 -3.93 4.96
N THR A 233 -19.57 -3.10 4.06
CA THR A 233 -19.82 -3.23 2.62
C THR A 233 -18.95 -4.30 1.97
N GLN A 234 -17.74 -4.54 2.49
CA GLN A 234 -16.77 -5.49 1.97
C GLN A 234 -16.30 -6.53 3.00
N ASN A 235 -16.92 -6.54 4.20
CA ASN A 235 -16.61 -7.47 5.28
C ASN A 235 -15.13 -7.45 5.70
N ILE A 236 -14.55 -6.24 5.79
CA ILE A 236 -13.18 -6.06 6.29
C ILE A 236 -13.22 -6.03 7.82
N PRO A 237 -12.44 -6.87 8.54
CA PRO A 237 -12.41 -6.86 9.99
C PRO A 237 -11.97 -5.50 10.56
N HIS A 238 -12.60 -5.06 11.66
CA HIS A 238 -12.36 -3.76 12.29
C HIS A 238 -10.88 -3.53 12.63
N ALA A 239 -10.15 -4.56 12.99
CA ALA A 239 -8.75 -4.50 13.36
C ALA A 239 -7.80 -3.98 12.26
N PHE A 240 -8.24 -3.95 11.00
CA PHE A 240 -7.42 -3.43 9.90
C PHE A 240 -7.47 -1.90 9.76
N PHE A 241 -8.40 -1.25 10.47
CA PHE A 241 -8.58 0.19 10.36
C PHE A 241 -7.81 0.95 11.44
N VAL A 242 -7.29 2.12 11.06
CA VAL A 242 -6.72 3.09 12.00
C VAL A 242 -7.77 3.49 13.04
N GLN A 243 -7.43 3.53 14.32
CA GLN A 243 -8.38 3.84 15.41
C GLN A 243 -9.05 5.20 15.25
N ASN A 244 -8.30 6.20 14.80
CA ASN A 244 -8.84 7.54 14.52
C ASN A 244 -9.15 7.75 13.02
N ALA A 245 -9.53 6.68 12.32
CA ALA A 245 -9.85 6.71 10.88
C ALA A 245 -10.86 7.81 10.52
N ALA A 246 -11.89 7.99 11.36
CA ALA A 246 -12.89 9.04 11.13
C ALA A 246 -12.29 10.45 11.12
N GLU A 247 -11.27 10.71 11.91
CA GLU A 247 -10.56 11.99 11.96
C GLU A 247 -9.70 12.21 10.71
N VAL A 248 -9.03 11.15 10.22
CA VAL A 248 -8.24 11.18 8.98
C VAL A 248 -9.16 11.44 7.78
N VAL A 249 -10.28 10.71 7.69
CA VAL A 249 -11.28 10.89 6.63
C VAL A 249 -11.88 12.30 6.65
N ASP A 250 -12.31 12.79 7.82
CA ASP A 250 -12.84 14.13 7.98
C ASP A 250 -11.87 15.23 7.52
N ALA A 251 -10.57 15.07 7.83
CA ALA A 251 -9.55 16.00 7.37
C ALA A 251 -9.41 16.00 5.83
N MET A 252 -9.43 14.82 5.21
CA MET A 252 -9.39 14.70 3.75
C MET A 252 -10.62 15.31 3.07
N GLU A 253 -11.81 14.99 3.55
CA GLU A 253 -13.07 15.48 3.00
C GLU A 253 -13.21 16.99 3.14
N LYS A 254 -12.89 17.53 4.34
CA LYS A 254 -12.92 19.00 4.58
C LYS A 254 -11.95 19.76 3.70
N SER A 255 -10.85 19.15 3.31
CA SER A 255 -9.93 19.77 2.35
C SER A 255 -10.57 19.97 0.97
N GLY A 256 -11.51 19.10 0.59
CA GLY A 256 -12.17 19.08 -0.72
C GLY A 256 -11.24 18.85 -1.90
N ARG A 257 -10.04 18.30 -1.65
CA ARG A 257 -8.95 18.25 -2.65
C ARG A 257 -8.39 16.86 -2.91
N VAL A 258 -8.51 15.93 -1.93
CA VAL A 258 -7.87 14.61 -2.03
C VAL A 258 -8.48 13.81 -3.18
N LEU A 259 -7.61 13.27 -4.04
CA LEU A 259 -8.01 12.41 -5.14
C LEU A 259 -8.18 10.96 -4.69
N ALA A 260 -7.20 10.46 -3.95
CA ALA A 260 -7.17 9.07 -3.54
C ALA A 260 -6.45 8.89 -2.21
N PHE A 261 -6.89 7.87 -1.48
CA PHE A 261 -6.19 7.24 -0.38
C PHE A 261 -5.83 5.83 -0.80
N ILE A 262 -4.53 5.48 -0.72
CA ILE A 262 -4.00 4.19 -1.19
C ILE A 262 -3.27 3.52 -0.04
N CYS A 263 -3.63 2.27 0.26
CA CYS A 263 -3.07 1.51 1.38
C CYS A 263 -2.87 0.03 1.05
N GLY A 264 -2.27 -0.70 1.98
CA GLY A 264 -2.08 -2.14 1.98
C GLY A 264 -2.82 -2.82 3.14
N HIS A 265 -2.08 -3.59 3.94
CA HIS A 265 -2.49 -4.22 5.19
C HIS A 265 -3.58 -5.30 5.07
N PHE A 266 -4.67 -5.03 4.39
CA PHE A 266 -5.71 -6.02 4.10
C PHE A 266 -5.40 -6.73 2.78
N HIS A 267 -4.70 -7.84 2.86
CA HIS A 267 -4.08 -8.55 1.72
C HIS A 267 -5.03 -8.94 0.59
N LYS A 268 -6.34 -9.03 0.85
CA LYS A 268 -7.33 -9.35 -0.21
C LYS A 268 -7.55 -8.19 -1.17
N GLY A 269 -7.19 -6.98 -0.75
CA GLY A 269 -7.49 -5.77 -1.49
C GLY A 269 -8.97 -5.39 -1.43
N ALA A 270 -9.24 -4.12 -1.66
CA ALA A 270 -10.60 -3.56 -1.68
C ALA A 270 -10.59 -2.27 -2.50
N TYR A 271 -11.76 -1.84 -2.92
CA TYR A 271 -11.95 -0.54 -3.53
C TYR A 271 -13.31 0.04 -3.15
N SER A 272 -13.31 1.30 -2.77
CA SER A 272 -14.52 2.08 -2.62
C SER A 272 -14.30 3.52 -3.06
N GLU A 273 -15.38 4.23 -3.36
CA GLU A 273 -15.37 5.67 -3.59
C GLU A 273 -16.34 6.30 -2.59
N HIS A 274 -15.87 7.30 -1.86
CA HIS A 274 -16.70 8.02 -0.89
C HIS A 274 -16.40 9.51 -0.96
N ASN A 275 -17.44 10.31 -1.10
CA ASN A 275 -17.36 11.78 -1.21
C ASN A 275 -16.34 12.28 -2.25
N GLY A 276 -16.20 11.54 -3.38
CA GLY A 276 -15.30 11.89 -4.48
C GLY A 276 -13.84 11.52 -4.24
N ILE A 277 -13.53 10.83 -3.16
CA ILE A 277 -12.19 10.28 -2.85
C ILE A 277 -12.20 8.78 -3.17
N HIS A 278 -11.19 8.33 -3.92
CA HIS A 278 -10.97 6.90 -4.20
C HIS A 278 -10.17 6.26 -3.07
N TYR A 279 -10.73 5.23 -2.44
CA TYR A 279 -10.03 4.42 -1.43
C TYR A 279 -9.61 3.09 -2.03
N ILE A 280 -8.30 2.89 -2.14
CA ILE A 280 -7.70 1.73 -2.82
C ILE A 280 -6.90 0.95 -1.79
N VAL A 281 -7.37 -0.24 -1.46
CA VAL A 281 -6.62 -1.21 -0.66
C VAL A 281 -5.95 -2.18 -1.61
N ASN A 282 -4.64 -2.18 -1.66
CA ASN A 282 -3.91 -3.02 -2.59
C ASN A 282 -3.77 -4.46 -2.04
N GLN A 283 -3.76 -5.44 -2.94
CA GLN A 283 -3.51 -6.82 -2.54
C GLN A 283 -2.06 -7.02 -2.09
N GLY A 284 -1.88 -7.81 -1.04
CA GLY A 284 -0.56 -8.16 -0.54
C GLY A 284 0.27 -8.93 -1.57
N LEU A 285 1.50 -8.49 -1.81
CA LEU A 285 2.39 -9.13 -2.77
C LEU A 285 2.76 -10.55 -2.34
N VAL A 286 2.81 -10.81 -1.03
CA VAL A 286 3.10 -12.12 -0.45
C VAL A 286 2.05 -13.18 -0.78
N GLU A 287 0.81 -12.74 -1.07
CA GLU A 287 -0.33 -13.64 -1.28
C GLU A 287 -0.20 -14.47 -2.56
N ARG A 288 -0.56 -15.73 -2.45
CA ARG A 288 -0.64 -16.72 -3.53
C ARG A 288 0.68 -17.03 -4.24
N PRO A 289 0.87 -18.26 -4.71
CA PRO A 289 2.06 -18.63 -5.47
C PRO A 289 2.11 -17.95 -6.84
N LEU A 290 3.31 -17.76 -7.38
CA LEU A 290 3.48 -17.49 -8.80
C LEU A 290 2.90 -18.67 -9.62
N PRO A 291 2.22 -18.43 -10.74
CA PRO A 291 1.84 -19.48 -11.67
C PRO A 291 3.06 -20.28 -12.12
N HIS A 292 2.88 -21.59 -12.37
CA HIS A 292 3.96 -22.49 -12.77
C HIS A 292 4.72 -22.08 -14.05
N ASN A 293 4.14 -21.19 -14.86
CA ASN A 293 4.75 -20.62 -16.06
C ASN A 293 5.53 -19.31 -15.81
N GLY A 294 5.78 -18.95 -14.56
CA GLY A 294 6.56 -17.77 -14.17
C GLY A 294 5.92 -16.42 -14.45
N ALA A 295 4.71 -16.38 -15.00
CA ALA A 295 3.97 -15.14 -15.19
C ALA A 295 2.91 -14.98 -14.10
N TYR A 296 3.01 -13.95 -13.28
CA TYR A 296 1.96 -13.57 -12.35
C TYR A 296 0.78 -13.00 -13.17
N ARG A 297 -0.24 -13.83 -13.36
CA ARG A 297 -1.56 -13.35 -13.75
C ARG A 297 -2.39 -13.20 -12.48
N GLN A 298 -2.60 -11.99 -12.02
CA GLN A 298 -3.76 -11.74 -11.18
C GLN A 298 -5.00 -12.01 -12.04
N GLU A 299 -5.67 -13.12 -11.77
CA GLU A 299 -7.04 -13.21 -12.18
C GLU A 299 -7.82 -12.17 -11.35
N PRO A 300 -8.58 -11.29 -11.99
CA PRO A 300 -9.46 -10.40 -11.25
C PRO A 300 -10.38 -11.27 -10.41
N GLN A 301 -10.25 -11.19 -9.07
CA GLN A 301 -11.25 -11.77 -8.21
C GLN A 301 -12.55 -11.01 -8.49
N PRO A 302 -13.66 -11.71 -8.75
CA PRO A 302 -14.94 -11.05 -8.81
C PRO A 302 -15.16 -10.40 -7.45
N LEU A 303 -15.27 -9.09 -7.43
CA LEU A 303 -15.80 -8.35 -6.30
C LEU A 303 -17.18 -8.98 -6.00
N ARG A 304 -17.29 -9.69 -4.87
CA ARG A 304 -18.55 -10.25 -4.40
C ARG A 304 -19.34 -9.22 -3.64
#